data_7d4bac620284676867fb9bbb66dec3f0
#
_entry.id   7d4bac620284676867fb9bbb66dec3f0
#
_cell.length_a   1.000
_cell.length_b   1.000
_cell.length_c   1.000
_cell.angle_alpha   90.00
_cell.angle_beta   90.00
_cell.angle_gamma   90.00
#
_symmetry.space_group_name_H-M   'P 1'
#
loop_
_entity.id
_entity.type
_entity.pdbx_description
1 polymer ?
#
loop_
_entity_poly.entity_id
_entity_poly.type
_entity_poly.pdbx_seq_one_letter_code
_entity_poly.pdbx_strand_id
1 'polypeptide(L)'
;MRRFTRPFRSIVQFTDIHWDQKSSKCAKTVATIQSVLKAENPDVAMLTGDVVTASPGLEGWKSVIGIFEEAKIPFTVMMGNHDAEIVPKDEIYAMLSKSPYFMGEKGPGDIHGAGNYVVPVYSSDGKKPAALLYCIDSNDYPTLKDYGTYDWIHFDQIHWYREQSMRYTKENGGKPLPALAFFHIPLLLKAVPPEFRIGVLTARVRLPTP
;
A
#
# COMPACT_ATOMS: atom_id res chain seq x y z
N MET A 1 -9.63 -13.03 5.69
CA MET A 1 -9.62 -11.56 5.52
C MET A 1 -9.89 -10.89 6.86
N ARG A 2 -9.01 -10.02 7.29
CA ARG A 2 -9.16 -9.30 8.58
C ARG A 2 -10.11 -8.12 8.40
N ARG A 3 -10.88 -7.81 9.45
CA ARG A 3 -11.85 -6.71 9.46
C ARG A 3 -11.47 -5.72 10.56
N PHE A 4 -11.71 -4.44 10.31
CA PHE A 4 -11.60 -3.42 11.33
C PHE A 4 -12.72 -3.61 12.36
N THR A 5 -12.36 -3.61 13.64
CA THR A 5 -13.32 -3.86 14.76
C THR A 5 -13.96 -2.60 15.30
N ARG A 6 -13.57 -1.42 14.78
CA ARG A 6 -14.11 -0.10 15.12
C ARG A 6 -14.41 0.70 13.84
N PRO A 7 -15.22 1.77 13.90
CA PRO A 7 -15.43 2.65 12.75
C PRO A 7 -14.09 3.17 12.23
N PHE A 8 -13.84 2.95 10.93
CA PHE A 8 -12.62 3.37 10.26
C PHE A 8 -12.52 4.89 10.20
N ARG A 9 -11.42 5.50 10.61
CA ARG A 9 -11.28 6.95 10.77
C ARG A 9 -10.09 7.53 10.03
N SER A 10 -8.95 6.85 10.02
CA SER A 10 -7.71 7.44 9.53
C SER A 10 -6.76 6.42 8.91
N ILE A 11 -6.07 6.88 7.90
CA ILE A 11 -4.95 6.21 7.23
C ILE A 11 -3.72 7.07 7.46
N VAL A 12 -2.59 6.44 7.75
CA VAL A 12 -1.27 7.07 7.68
C VAL A 12 -0.49 6.40 6.56
N GLN A 13 0.14 7.19 5.72
CA GLN A 13 0.98 6.71 4.63
C GLN A 13 2.45 6.97 4.97
N PHE A 14 3.28 5.95 4.76
CA PHE A 14 4.73 6.04 4.77
C PHE A 14 5.25 5.61 3.40
N THR A 15 6.14 6.38 2.84
CA THR A 15 6.79 6.10 1.56
C THR A 15 8.28 6.40 1.67
N ASP A 16 9.10 5.79 0.83
CA ASP A 16 10.52 6.11 0.72
C ASP A 16 11.26 6.06 2.08
N ILE A 17 11.00 5.01 2.86
CA ILE A 17 11.66 4.80 4.15
C ILE A 17 13.15 4.55 3.94
N HIS A 18 13.51 3.89 2.82
CA HIS A 18 14.88 3.55 2.46
C HIS A 18 15.66 2.95 3.64
N TRP A 19 15.06 1.92 4.25
CA TRP A 19 15.67 1.28 5.40
C TRP A 19 16.98 0.59 5.02
N ASP A 20 18.04 0.96 5.72
CA ASP A 20 19.32 0.27 5.69
C ASP A 20 19.66 -0.19 7.11
N GLN A 21 19.61 -1.50 7.35
CA GLN A 21 19.81 -2.11 8.66
C GLN A 21 21.14 -1.73 9.33
N LYS A 22 22.15 -1.33 8.54
CA LYS A 22 23.46 -0.94 9.02
C LYS A 22 23.61 0.57 9.25
N SER A 23 22.61 1.34 8.90
CA SER A 23 22.64 2.80 9.01
C SER A 23 22.47 3.28 10.44
N SER A 24 23.28 4.25 10.84
CA SER A 24 23.09 4.98 12.12
C SER A 24 21.76 5.75 12.18
N LYS A 25 21.07 5.91 11.03
CA LYS A 25 19.78 6.62 10.95
C LYS A 25 18.58 5.77 11.42
N CYS A 26 18.73 4.44 11.54
CA CYS A 26 17.64 3.54 11.92
C CYS A 26 16.90 3.98 13.17
N ALA A 27 17.62 4.32 14.24
CA ALA A 27 17.00 4.77 15.49
C ALA A 27 16.12 6.01 15.30
N LYS A 28 16.55 6.96 14.46
CA LYS A 28 15.77 8.16 14.13
C LYS A 28 14.54 7.81 13.30
N THR A 29 14.66 6.91 12.33
CA THR A 29 13.56 6.45 11.51
C THR A 29 12.50 5.76 12.37
N VAL A 30 12.91 4.83 13.25
CA VAL A 30 12.01 4.18 14.22
C VAL A 30 11.27 5.21 15.06
N ALA A 31 12.00 6.12 15.70
CA ALA A 31 11.42 7.15 16.56
C ALA A 31 10.42 8.04 15.80
N THR A 32 10.72 8.37 14.54
CA THR A 32 9.82 9.16 13.69
C THR A 32 8.53 8.40 13.41
N ILE A 33 8.62 7.15 12.94
CA ILE A 33 7.44 6.31 12.66
C ILE A 33 6.59 6.13 13.93
N GLN A 34 7.22 5.77 15.05
CA GLN A 34 6.52 5.60 16.32
C GLN A 34 5.83 6.88 16.80
N SER A 35 6.47 8.03 16.62
CA SER A 35 5.89 9.34 16.97
C SER A 35 4.63 9.63 16.14
N VAL A 36 4.68 9.38 14.84
CA VAL A 36 3.53 9.54 13.94
C VAL A 36 2.41 8.57 14.31
N LEU A 37 2.72 7.29 14.50
CA LEU A 37 1.71 6.28 14.88
C LEU A 37 1.05 6.64 16.22
N LYS A 38 1.81 7.13 17.20
CA LYS A 38 1.29 7.58 18.49
C LYS A 38 0.39 8.81 18.36
N ALA A 39 0.81 9.79 17.56
CA ALA A 39 0.08 11.05 17.39
C ALA A 39 -1.23 10.87 16.62
N GLU A 40 -1.20 10.08 15.54
CA GLU A 40 -2.34 9.90 14.64
C GLU A 40 -3.25 8.72 15.04
N ASN A 41 -2.73 7.74 15.78
CA ASN A 41 -3.44 6.51 16.16
C ASN A 41 -4.28 5.93 15.00
N PRO A 42 -3.64 5.62 13.86
CA PRO A 42 -4.35 5.28 12.64
C PRO A 42 -5.02 3.91 12.72
N ASP A 43 -6.02 3.70 11.89
CA ASP A 43 -6.65 2.38 11.72
C ASP A 43 -5.81 1.46 10.83
N VAL A 44 -5.05 2.04 9.89
CA VAL A 44 -4.12 1.31 9.02
C VAL A 44 -2.97 2.22 8.60
N ALA A 45 -1.79 1.64 8.49
CA ALA A 45 -0.63 2.26 7.86
C ALA A 45 -0.44 1.69 6.44
N MET A 46 -0.23 2.58 5.47
CA MET A 46 0.04 2.23 4.08
C MET A 46 1.53 2.47 3.81
N LEU A 47 2.30 1.41 3.56
CA LEU A 47 3.69 1.50 3.15
C LEU A 47 3.71 1.46 1.63
N THR A 48 4.03 2.59 1.01
CA THR A 48 3.86 2.78 -0.45
C THR A 48 5.18 2.81 -1.20
N GLY A 49 6.01 1.82 -0.95
CA GLY A 49 7.22 1.53 -1.71
C GLY A 49 8.50 2.14 -1.16
N ASP A 50 9.61 1.61 -1.66
CA ASP A 50 10.98 1.92 -1.28
C ASP A 50 11.19 1.83 0.25
N VAL A 51 10.69 0.71 0.80
CA VAL A 51 10.68 0.49 2.24
C VAL A 51 12.04 0.01 2.71
N VAL A 52 12.60 -1.02 2.07
CA VAL A 52 13.91 -1.60 2.42
C VAL A 52 14.77 -1.69 1.18
N THR A 53 15.83 -0.89 1.13
CA THR A 53 16.65 -0.70 -0.06
C THR A 53 18.12 -1.12 0.13
N ALA A 54 18.44 -1.79 1.24
CA ALA A 54 19.80 -2.26 1.52
C ALA A 54 19.84 -3.64 2.19
N SER A 55 20.97 -4.33 2.01
CA SER A 55 21.23 -5.63 2.65
C SER A 55 21.61 -5.50 4.12
N PRO A 56 21.14 -6.41 4.99
CA PRO A 56 20.34 -7.61 4.71
C PRO A 56 18.85 -7.32 4.59
N GLY A 57 18.26 -7.62 3.42
CA GLY A 57 16.90 -7.18 3.09
C GLY A 57 15.79 -7.75 3.96
N LEU A 58 15.70 -9.09 4.11
CA LEU A 58 14.64 -9.71 4.94
C LEU A 58 14.72 -9.30 6.41
N GLU A 59 15.91 -9.07 6.95
CA GLU A 59 16.09 -8.57 8.30
C GLU A 59 15.63 -7.11 8.40
N GLY A 60 15.94 -6.30 7.40
CA GLY A 60 15.44 -4.93 7.28
C GLY A 60 13.91 -4.89 7.27
N TRP A 61 13.28 -5.73 6.45
CA TRP A 61 11.83 -5.87 6.42
C TRP A 61 11.24 -6.27 7.78
N LYS A 62 11.83 -7.26 8.47
CA LYS A 62 11.40 -7.63 9.83
C LYS A 62 11.51 -6.47 10.80
N SER A 63 12.59 -5.68 10.70
CA SER A 63 12.78 -4.50 11.56
C SER A 63 11.71 -3.46 11.32
N VAL A 64 11.40 -3.14 10.06
CA VAL A 64 10.38 -2.13 9.74
C VAL A 64 8.99 -2.59 10.13
N ILE A 65 8.55 -3.81 9.75
CA ILE A 65 7.21 -4.29 10.10
C ILE A 65 7.05 -4.47 11.61
N GLY A 66 8.13 -4.81 12.33
CA GLY A 66 8.15 -4.91 13.79
C GLY A 66 7.67 -3.64 14.48
N ILE A 67 7.94 -2.46 13.91
CA ILE A 67 7.46 -1.18 14.44
C ILE A 67 5.93 -1.13 14.48
N PHE A 68 5.28 -1.60 13.42
CA PHE A 68 3.82 -1.62 13.30
C PHE A 68 3.19 -2.74 14.14
N GLU A 69 3.86 -3.89 14.24
CA GLU A 69 3.45 -5.00 15.09
C GLU A 69 3.48 -4.65 16.57
N GLU A 70 4.56 -4.02 17.03
CA GLU A 70 4.69 -3.52 18.41
C GLU A 70 3.62 -2.47 18.73
N ALA A 71 3.35 -1.57 17.78
CA ALA A 71 2.30 -0.57 17.91
C ALA A 71 0.88 -1.17 17.78
N LYS A 72 0.75 -2.44 17.37
CA LYS A 72 -0.52 -3.14 17.07
C LYS A 72 -1.34 -2.42 15.99
N ILE A 73 -0.69 -1.76 15.06
CA ILE A 73 -1.31 -1.05 13.95
C ILE A 73 -1.32 -1.97 12.71
N PRO A 74 -2.50 -2.26 12.13
CA PRO A 74 -2.59 -2.96 10.86
C PRO A 74 -1.85 -2.18 9.76
N PHE A 75 -1.22 -2.90 8.85
CA PHE A 75 -0.50 -2.26 7.75
C PHE A 75 -0.68 -3.00 6.41
N THR A 76 -0.45 -2.27 5.34
CA THR A 76 -0.36 -2.77 3.96
C THR A 76 0.99 -2.42 3.37
N VAL A 77 1.39 -3.12 2.32
CA VAL A 77 2.63 -2.85 1.60
C VAL A 77 2.36 -2.87 0.10
N MET A 78 2.76 -1.84 -0.60
CA MET A 78 2.99 -1.80 -2.03
C MET A 78 4.49 -1.68 -2.25
N MET A 79 5.04 -2.39 -3.24
CA MET A 79 6.47 -2.31 -3.54
C MET A 79 6.80 -1.05 -4.33
N GLY A 80 7.97 -0.48 -4.05
CA GLY A 80 8.62 0.49 -4.90
C GLY A 80 9.66 -0.18 -5.81
N ASN A 81 10.33 0.60 -6.62
CA ASN A 81 11.30 0.07 -7.57
C ASN A 81 12.58 -0.47 -6.90
N HIS A 82 12.93 -0.01 -5.70
CA HIS A 82 14.12 -0.48 -4.99
C HIS A 82 13.87 -1.70 -4.10
N ASP A 83 12.65 -2.01 -3.70
CA ASP A 83 12.37 -3.08 -2.75
C ASP A 83 12.79 -4.47 -3.26
N ALA A 84 12.69 -4.70 -4.57
CA ALA A 84 13.03 -5.97 -5.18
C ALA A 84 14.51 -6.12 -5.58
N GLU A 85 15.33 -5.08 -5.43
CA GLU A 85 16.75 -5.13 -5.78
C GLU A 85 17.56 -6.05 -4.86
N ILE A 86 17.09 -6.22 -3.61
CA ILE A 86 17.81 -6.99 -2.58
C ILE A 86 17.13 -8.34 -2.30
N VAL A 87 15.80 -8.39 -2.32
CA VAL A 87 15.01 -9.59 -2.03
C VAL A 87 13.87 -9.68 -3.05
N PRO A 88 13.65 -10.86 -3.66
CA PRO A 88 12.51 -11.04 -4.56
C PRO A 88 11.17 -10.71 -3.89
N LYS A 89 10.25 -10.06 -4.62
CA LYS A 89 8.91 -9.69 -4.12
C LYS A 89 8.18 -10.88 -3.50
N ASP A 90 8.33 -12.07 -4.07
CA ASP A 90 7.70 -13.30 -3.58
C ASP A 90 8.15 -13.67 -2.16
N GLU A 91 9.44 -13.53 -1.88
CA GLU A 91 9.98 -13.81 -0.55
C GLU A 91 9.53 -12.76 0.47
N ILE A 92 9.45 -11.49 0.04
CA ILE A 92 8.95 -10.41 0.89
C ILE A 92 7.47 -10.68 1.24
N TYR A 93 6.60 -10.96 0.27
CA TYR A 93 5.19 -11.26 0.54
C TYR A 93 5.00 -12.55 1.35
N ALA A 94 5.82 -13.57 1.13
CA ALA A 94 5.82 -14.79 1.94
C ALA A 94 6.21 -14.52 3.41
N MET A 95 7.06 -13.55 3.65
CA MET A 95 7.41 -13.10 5.01
C MET A 95 6.29 -12.25 5.60
N LEU A 96 5.79 -11.24 4.86
CA LEU A 96 4.71 -10.35 5.28
C LEU A 96 3.44 -11.11 5.68
N SER A 97 3.10 -12.17 4.93
CA SER A 97 1.90 -12.99 5.20
C SER A 97 1.90 -13.68 6.57
N LYS A 98 3.06 -13.81 7.21
CA LYS A 98 3.19 -14.37 8.56
C LYS A 98 2.80 -13.36 9.65
N SER A 99 2.83 -12.07 9.33
CA SER A 99 2.47 -11.03 10.28
C SER A 99 0.96 -11.01 10.56
N PRO A 100 0.56 -11.01 11.84
CA PRO A 100 -0.84 -10.86 12.20
C PRO A 100 -1.42 -9.49 11.91
N TYR A 101 -0.62 -8.50 11.61
CA TYR A 101 -1.03 -7.13 11.31
C TYR A 101 -1.00 -6.78 9.81
N PHE A 102 -0.46 -7.65 8.98
CA PHE A 102 -0.46 -7.44 7.53
C PHE A 102 -1.86 -7.66 6.96
N MET A 103 -2.39 -6.63 6.28
CA MET A 103 -3.74 -6.61 5.71
C MET A 103 -3.76 -6.91 4.21
N GLY A 104 -2.59 -7.14 3.62
CA GLY A 104 -2.42 -7.38 2.20
C GLY A 104 -2.26 -8.85 1.83
N GLU A 105 -1.98 -9.04 0.57
CA GLU A 105 -1.66 -10.34 -0.04
C GLU A 105 -0.75 -10.13 -1.26
N LYS A 106 -0.14 -11.19 -1.78
CA LYS A 106 0.66 -11.12 -3.01
C LYS A 106 -0.19 -10.75 -4.24
N GLY A 107 -1.48 -11.07 -4.20
CA GLY A 107 -2.39 -10.87 -5.32
C GLY A 107 -2.28 -11.94 -6.42
N PRO A 108 -2.92 -11.72 -7.57
CA PRO A 108 -2.92 -12.65 -8.70
C PRO A 108 -1.53 -12.89 -9.25
N GLY A 109 -1.25 -14.11 -9.71
CA GLY A 109 0.05 -14.46 -10.30
C GLY A 109 0.06 -14.43 -11.84
N ASP A 110 -1.04 -14.06 -12.46
CA ASP A 110 -1.26 -14.03 -13.90
C ASP A 110 -1.32 -12.61 -14.48
N ILE A 111 -1.02 -11.61 -13.67
CA ILE A 111 -0.88 -10.21 -14.08
C ILE A 111 0.49 -9.65 -13.67
N HIS A 112 0.90 -8.55 -14.28
CA HIS A 112 2.16 -7.89 -13.93
C HIS A 112 2.20 -7.45 -12.47
N GLY A 113 3.42 -7.45 -11.90
CA GLY A 113 3.70 -7.02 -10.54
C GLY A 113 3.27 -8.02 -9.46
N ALA A 114 3.58 -7.69 -8.20
CA ALA A 114 3.16 -8.44 -7.03
C ALA A 114 2.67 -7.47 -5.95
N GLY A 115 1.50 -7.77 -5.37
CA GLY A 115 0.86 -6.87 -4.41
C GLY A 115 -0.29 -6.07 -5.01
N ASN A 116 -0.92 -6.62 -6.05
CA ASN A 116 -2.18 -6.10 -6.56
C ASN A 116 -3.33 -6.71 -5.75
N TYR A 117 -3.89 -5.95 -4.83
CA TYR A 117 -4.98 -6.41 -3.97
C TYR A 117 -5.91 -5.28 -3.51
N VAL A 118 -7.05 -5.64 -2.97
CA VAL A 118 -8.04 -4.70 -2.45
C VAL A 118 -8.25 -4.94 -0.96
N VAL A 119 -8.18 -3.88 -0.17
CA VAL A 119 -8.56 -3.91 1.25
C VAL A 119 -9.92 -3.22 1.39
N PRO A 120 -11.02 -3.97 1.58
CA PRO A 120 -12.31 -3.36 1.83
C PRO A 120 -12.40 -2.84 3.25
N VAL A 121 -12.84 -1.60 3.35
CA VAL A 121 -13.23 -0.96 4.59
C VAL A 121 -14.72 -1.22 4.79
N TYR A 122 -15.06 -1.89 5.88
CA TYR A 122 -16.44 -2.26 6.17
C TYR A 122 -17.20 -1.14 6.89
N SER A 123 -18.52 -1.13 6.72
CA SER A 123 -19.44 -0.30 7.50
C SER A 123 -19.28 -0.55 9.01
N SER A 124 -19.73 0.38 9.84
CA SER A 124 -19.59 0.30 11.30
C SER A 124 -20.24 -0.94 11.93
N ASP A 125 -21.24 -1.50 11.28
CA ASP A 125 -21.88 -2.77 11.67
C ASP A 125 -21.14 -4.01 11.13
N GLY A 126 -20.08 -3.81 10.36
CA GLY A 126 -19.24 -4.86 9.77
C GLY A 126 -19.90 -5.72 8.68
N LYS A 127 -21.09 -5.35 8.20
CA LYS A 127 -21.87 -6.21 7.30
C LYS A 127 -21.46 -6.12 5.84
N LYS A 128 -21.14 -4.93 5.35
CA LYS A 128 -20.82 -4.69 3.94
C LYS A 128 -19.65 -3.74 3.77
N PRO A 129 -18.92 -3.82 2.66
CA PRO A 129 -17.94 -2.80 2.30
C PRO A 129 -18.59 -1.42 2.19
N ALA A 130 -17.92 -0.39 2.74
CA ALA A 130 -18.32 1.00 2.68
C ALA A 130 -17.32 1.84 1.87
N ALA A 131 -16.06 1.39 1.78
CA ALA A 131 -15.03 1.97 0.93
C ALA A 131 -13.99 0.91 0.54
N LEU A 132 -13.16 1.19 -0.45
CA LEU A 132 -12.14 0.28 -0.95
C LEU A 132 -10.76 0.98 -0.96
N LEU A 133 -9.73 0.25 -0.53
CA LEU A 133 -8.34 0.66 -0.69
C LEU A 133 -7.69 -0.28 -1.71
N TYR A 134 -7.40 0.24 -2.89
CA TYR A 134 -6.66 -0.49 -3.93
C TYR A 134 -5.18 -0.33 -3.69
N CYS A 135 -4.49 -1.43 -3.58
CA CYS A 135 -3.03 -1.51 -3.55
C CYS A 135 -2.58 -2.07 -4.89
N ILE A 136 -1.76 -1.31 -5.62
CA ILE A 136 -1.34 -1.67 -6.97
C ILE A 136 0.18 -1.57 -7.04
N ASP A 137 0.83 -2.63 -7.51
CA ASP A 137 2.26 -2.59 -7.81
C ASP A 137 2.47 -1.73 -9.07
N SER A 138 3.23 -0.65 -8.94
CA SER A 138 3.60 0.18 -10.09
C SER A 138 4.78 -0.35 -10.88
N ASN A 139 5.22 -1.56 -10.55
CA ASN A 139 6.39 -2.25 -11.08
C ASN A 139 7.72 -1.53 -10.75
N ASP A 140 8.82 -1.91 -11.41
CA ASP A 140 10.16 -1.46 -11.02
C ASP A 140 10.84 -0.70 -12.17
N TYR A 141 11.54 -1.43 -13.03
CA TYR A 141 12.29 -0.91 -14.17
C TYR A 141 11.80 -1.55 -15.46
N PRO A 142 11.71 -0.80 -16.56
CA PRO A 142 11.19 -1.33 -17.81
C PRO A 142 12.17 -2.35 -18.40
N THR A 143 11.63 -3.43 -18.94
CA THR A 143 12.42 -4.41 -19.70
C THR A 143 12.87 -3.86 -21.06
N LEU A 144 12.17 -2.86 -21.58
CA LEU A 144 12.47 -2.18 -22.84
C LEU A 144 13.20 -0.87 -22.56
N LYS A 145 14.50 -0.80 -22.92
CA LYS A 145 15.40 0.31 -22.59
C LYS A 145 14.97 1.68 -23.11
N ASP A 146 14.15 1.73 -24.16
CA ASP A 146 13.74 2.98 -24.82
C ASP A 146 12.49 3.62 -24.20
N TYR A 147 11.89 2.98 -23.16
CA TYR A 147 10.61 3.41 -22.57
C TYR A 147 10.72 4.16 -21.24
N GLY A 148 11.87 4.75 -20.95
CA GLY A 148 12.08 5.58 -19.76
C GLY A 148 12.85 4.89 -18.64
N THR A 149 12.88 5.54 -17.48
CA THR A 149 13.66 5.08 -16.32
C THR A 149 12.87 4.12 -15.44
N TYR A 150 11.57 4.28 -15.38
CA TYR A 150 10.67 3.48 -14.55
C TYR A 150 9.65 2.74 -15.41
N ASP A 151 9.24 1.58 -14.95
CA ASP A 151 8.11 0.85 -15.50
C ASP A 151 6.79 1.53 -15.11
N TRP A 152 5.65 0.96 -15.46
CA TRP A 152 4.33 1.55 -15.25
C TRP A 152 3.30 0.48 -14.87
N ILE A 153 2.11 0.90 -14.48
CA ILE A 153 0.97 0.01 -14.26
C ILE A 153 0.50 -0.51 -15.63
N HIS A 154 0.64 -1.81 -15.86
CA HIS A 154 0.34 -2.48 -17.15
C HIS A 154 -1.16 -2.63 -17.40
N PHE A 155 -1.54 -2.90 -18.65
CA PHE A 155 -2.94 -3.02 -19.06
C PHE A 155 -3.69 -4.15 -18.37
N ASP A 156 -3.05 -5.26 -18.06
CA ASP A 156 -3.63 -6.36 -17.30
C ASP A 156 -3.94 -5.98 -15.84
N GLN A 157 -3.09 -5.17 -15.22
CA GLN A 157 -3.35 -4.60 -13.89
C GLN A 157 -4.54 -3.61 -13.94
N ILE A 158 -4.63 -2.80 -15.00
CA ILE A 158 -5.77 -1.90 -15.22
C ILE A 158 -7.05 -2.70 -15.44
N HIS A 159 -6.97 -3.80 -16.20
CA HIS A 159 -8.10 -4.70 -16.42
C HIS A 159 -8.55 -5.33 -15.11
N TRP A 160 -7.62 -5.89 -14.32
CA TRP A 160 -7.88 -6.41 -12.99
C TRP A 160 -8.56 -5.38 -12.08
N TYR A 161 -8.03 -4.15 -12.03
CA TYR A 161 -8.64 -3.07 -11.25
C TYR A 161 -10.09 -2.82 -11.65
N ARG A 162 -10.37 -2.76 -12.95
CA ARG A 162 -11.73 -2.56 -13.47
C ARG A 162 -12.66 -3.71 -13.09
N GLU A 163 -12.19 -4.95 -13.18
CA GLU A 163 -12.96 -6.12 -12.75
C GLU A 163 -13.30 -6.08 -11.28
N GLN A 164 -12.32 -5.76 -10.42
CA GLN A 164 -12.56 -5.58 -9.00
C GLN A 164 -13.59 -4.47 -8.74
N SER A 165 -13.44 -3.32 -9.39
CA SER A 165 -14.37 -2.19 -9.27
C SER A 165 -15.78 -2.57 -9.68
N MET A 166 -15.94 -3.25 -10.81
CA MET A 166 -17.26 -3.73 -11.29
C MET A 166 -17.86 -4.77 -10.34
N ARG A 167 -17.06 -5.69 -9.80
CA ARG A 167 -17.50 -6.68 -8.82
C ARG A 167 -18.08 -6.01 -7.58
N TYR A 168 -17.32 -5.10 -6.93
CA TYR A 168 -17.77 -4.39 -5.75
C TYR A 168 -18.97 -3.48 -6.03
N THR A 169 -19.05 -2.86 -7.21
CA THR A 169 -20.21 -2.07 -7.64
C THR A 169 -21.46 -2.95 -7.72
N LYS A 170 -21.35 -4.14 -8.34
CA LYS A 170 -22.45 -5.11 -8.42
C LYS A 170 -22.89 -5.58 -7.04
N GLU A 171 -21.93 -5.96 -6.17
CA GLU A 171 -22.19 -6.38 -4.79
C GLU A 171 -22.85 -5.27 -3.95
N ASN A 172 -22.61 -4.00 -4.29
CA ASN A 172 -23.22 -2.82 -3.64
C ASN A 172 -24.51 -2.36 -4.33
N GLY A 173 -25.22 -3.25 -5.02
CA GLY A 173 -26.50 -2.93 -5.65
C GLY A 173 -26.39 -1.99 -6.85
N GLY A 174 -25.32 -2.05 -7.60
CA GLY A 174 -25.06 -1.25 -8.80
C GLY A 174 -24.49 0.15 -8.52
N LYS A 175 -24.17 0.47 -7.29
CA LYS A 175 -23.58 1.77 -6.90
C LYS A 175 -22.09 1.63 -6.61
N PRO A 176 -21.21 2.44 -7.26
CA PRO A 176 -19.79 2.45 -6.93
C PRO A 176 -19.55 2.80 -5.46
N LEU A 177 -18.54 2.18 -4.87
CA LEU A 177 -18.05 2.53 -3.53
C LEU A 177 -17.00 3.62 -3.62
N PRO A 178 -16.90 4.52 -2.61
CA PRO A 178 -15.73 5.38 -2.46
C PRO A 178 -14.46 4.55 -2.44
N ALA A 179 -13.40 5.01 -3.11
CA ALA A 179 -12.16 4.27 -3.18
C ALA A 179 -10.94 5.19 -3.20
N LEU A 180 -9.82 4.68 -2.67
CA LEU A 180 -8.49 5.24 -2.82
C LEU A 180 -7.61 4.20 -3.49
N ALA A 181 -6.71 4.63 -4.36
CA ALA A 181 -5.68 3.79 -4.95
C ALA A 181 -4.30 4.23 -4.47
N PHE A 182 -3.47 3.26 -4.10
CA PHE A 182 -2.11 3.46 -3.60
C PHE A 182 -1.14 2.70 -4.51
N PHE A 183 -0.12 3.38 -4.95
CA PHE A 183 0.99 2.86 -5.75
C PHE A 183 2.22 3.76 -5.54
N HIS A 184 3.40 3.28 -5.92
CA HIS A 184 4.66 4.00 -5.68
C HIS A 184 5.01 4.96 -6.82
N ILE A 185 5.26 4.41 -8.03
CA ILE A 185 5.68 5.22 -9.18
C ILE A 185 4.47 6.02 -9.72
N PRO A 186 4.58 7.35 -9.82
CA PRO A 186 3.48 8.19 -10.31
C PRO A 186 3.06 7.86 -11.74
N LEU A 187 1.77 7.98 -12.02
CA LEU A 187 1.27 7.88 -13.39
C LEU A 187 1.76 9.06 -14.22
N LEU A 188 2.28 8.78 -15.42
CA LEU A 188 2.65 9.81 -16.39
C LEU A 188 1.39 10.38 -17.05
N LEU A 189 0.77 11.34 -16.42
CA LEU A 189 -0.35 12.07 -16.98
C LEU A 189 0.16 13.33 -17.67
N LYS A 190 0.01 13.41 -19.00
CA LYS A 190 0.41 14.60 -19.80
C LYS A 190 -0.43 15.84 -19.48
N ALA A 191 -1.63 15.67 -18.96
CA ALA A 191 -2.47 16.73 -18.42
C ALA A 191 -3.39 16.14 -17.35
N VAL A 192 -3.34 16.67 -16.15
CA VAL A 192 -4.33 16.38 -15.10
C VAL A 192 -5.36 17.48 -15.16
N PRO A 193 -6.64 17.17 -15.41
CA PRO A 193 -7.69 18.17 -15.32
C PRO A 193 -7.63 18.89 -13.97
N PRO A 194 -7.94 20.20 -13.90
CA PRO A 194 -7.82 21.00 -12.68
C PRO A 194 -8.56 20.41 -11.47
N GLU A 195 -9.60 19.62 -11.71
CA GLU A 195 -10.38 18.87 -10.71
C GLU A 195 -9.63 17.66 -10.13
N PHE A 196 -8.61 17.15 -10.82
CA PHE A 196 -7.74 16.10 -10.34
C PHE A 196 -6.44 16.70 -9.81
N ARG A 197 -6.39 16.95 -8.52
CA ARG A 197 -5.13 17.32 -7.88
C ARG A 197 -4.41 16.05 -7.46
N ILE A 198 -3.33 15.70 -8.18
CA ILE A 198 -2.32 14.77 -7.65
C ILE A 198 -1.56 15.58 -6.60
N GLY A 199 -1.88 15.36 -5.35
CA GLY A 199 -1.15 15.91 -4.23
C GLY A 199 -0.37 14.78 -3.57
N VAL A 200 0.85 15.06 -3.13
CA VAL A 200 1.41 14.30 -2.01
C VAL A 200 0.48 14.57 -0.83
N LEU A 201 -0.43 13.64 -0.61
CA LEU A 201 -1.42 13.76 0.45
C LEU A 201 -0.73 13.46 1.80
N THR A 202 -0.17 14.49 2.42
CA THR A 202 -0.08 14.57 3.89
C THR A 202 -1.45 14.94 4.47
N ALA A 203 -2.53 14.43 3.91
CA ALA A 203 -3.87 14.81 4.30
C ALA A 203 -4.51 13.73 5.19
N ARG A 204 -5.04 14.15 6.34
CA ARG A 204 -6.04 13.36 7.07
C ARG A 204 -7.27 13.22 6.16
N VAL A 205 -7.42 12.08 5.53
CA VAL A 205 -8.68 11.74 4.87
C VAL A 205 -9.66 11.32 5.96
N ARG A 206 -10.53 12.22 6.38
CA ARG A 206 -11.72 11.84 7.15
C ARG A 206 -12.76 11.35 6.15
N LEU A 207 -13.05 10.05 6.19
CA LEU A 207 -14.22 9.54 5.50
C LEU A 207 -15.48 10.14 6.17
N PRO A 208 -16.51 10.49 5.38
CA PRO A 208 -17.75 11.01 5.97
C PRO A 208 -18.31 10.00 6.98
N THR A 209 -18.64 10.49 8.16
CA THR A 209 -19.43 9.71 9.11
C THR A 209 -20.81 9.47 8.51
N PRO A 210 -21.35 8.25 8.65
CA PRO A 210 -22.68 7.94 8.15
C PRO A 210 -23.75 8.80 8.80
#